data_ba22fa5c976d73181de2ae5a2e140208
#
_entry.id   ba22fa5c976d73181de2ae5a2e140208
#
_cell.length_a   1.000
_cell.length_b   1.000
_cell.length_c   1.000
_cell.angle_alpha   90.00
_cell.angle_beta   90.00
_cell.angle_gamma   90.00
#
_symmetry.space_group_name_H-M   'P 1'
#
loop_
_entity.id
_entity.type
_entity.pdbx_description
1 polymer ?
#
loop_
_entity_poly.entity_id
_entity_poly.type
_entity_poly.pdbx_seq_one_letter_code
_entity_poly.pdbx_strand_id
1 'polypeptide(L)'
;MKKKVVPVVASVLGASLLLTACGGNKDNASGAKANDKAPDKQAINLSFASEIPTMDVAKATDGESMNVMRNVFEGLYAMGEDNKPVPGVAESVDISPDKTKYTFHLRDSKWSNGTPVTAKDFAFAWQRAVNPDTAAEYAFLFFDIKNAKQINQKQLPIDQLGFKAVDDKTLEVQLDRPVPYFLSLTTFSTFLPINEEYLKSQGDKYGLETNHLIYNGAFTLDNWKHEQSFQLKKNPNYWDAKTVKLEEINFNVVKDKSTEVNLYDSGQIDRVALTAEFVDKYKSDPNFKERAEVGIQFLRLNQKNETLKNQHARLAINGAMNKKAYVETILNNGAVPAEGMVPAKFAKSPEGNDFRKENGNLVKDDVKTAKENWKKAKQELGTDKVTIELLTSDNALAKKTGEYLKGELEKNLDGLTVNLKPQPRKQQLKLLLSGDYEIGIDGWGPDFADPITFLDLFTTDSAYNFDKYSNKEYDELIHKAKTDLAGDEKARFEAMKQAEKILLQDGAVAPLYQQGRSYLQRSFIKGLVTTDFGGEFNYKWTEVTK
;
A
#
# COMPACT_ATOMS: atom_id res chain seq x y z
N MET A 1 71.41 -16.51 4.80
CA MET A 1 72.09 -17.45 5.74
C MET A 1 71.02 -18.14 6.58
N LYS A 2 71.05 -19.50 6.45
CA LYS A 2 70.62 -20.55 7.45
C LYS A 2 69.32 -20.34 8.22
N LYS A 3 68.21 -21.00 7.84
CA LYS A 3 67.61 -22.26 8.34
C LYS A 3 67.66 -22.44 9.88
N LYS A 4 66.49 -22.61 10.49
CA LYS A 4 66.25 -23.71 11.44
C LYS A 4 64.75 -24.06 11.47
N VAL A 5 64.49 -25.32 11.14
CA VAL A 5 63.25 -26.07 11.27
C VAL A 5 63.35 -26.84 12.61
N VAL A 6 62.27 -26.95 13.38
CA VAL A 6 62.12 -27.96 14.40
C VAL A 6 60.67 -28.49 14.38
N PRO A 7 60.48 -29.81 14.31
CA PRO A 7 59.16 -30.44 14.34
C PRO A 7 58.80 -30.93 15.79
N VAL A 8 57.50 -30.98 16.10
CA VAL A 8 56.99 -31.76 17.24
C VAL A 8 55.64 -32.38 16.86
N VAL A 9 55.69 -33.62 16.60
CA VAL A 9 55.17 -34.85 17.22
C VAL A 9 53.67 -34.82 17.57
N ALA A 10 52.98 -35.74 16.89
CA ALA A 10 51.61 -36.19 17.07
C ALA A 10 51.42 -36.94 18.40
N SER A 11 50.25 -36.81 19.01
CA SER A 11 49.71 -37.81 19.94
C SER A 11 48.26 -38.08 19.58
N VAL A 12 48.07 -39.29 19.09
CA VAL A 12 46.77 -39.95 18.85
C VAL A 12 46.28 -40.51 20.17
N LEU A 13 45.03 -40.21 20.54
CA LEU A 13 44.28 -41.08 21.46
C LEU A 13 42.83 -41.20 20.93
N GLY A 14 42.51 -42.41 20.54
CA GLY A 14 41.23 -42.82 20.04
C GLY A 14 40.22 -43.06 21.13
N ALA A 15 38.97 -42.84 20.79
CA ALA A 15 37.83 -43.45 21.47
C ALA A 15 36.79 -43.82 20.43
N SER A 16 36.66 -45.09 20.22
CA SER A 16 35.67 -45.80 19.43
C SER A 16 34.28 -45.61 20.03
N LEU A 17 33.31 -45.22 19.22
CA LEU A 17 31.89 -45.38 19.57
C LEU A 17 31.14 -46.06 18.42
N LEU A 18 30.47 -47.09 18.83
CA LEU A 18 29.76 -48.12 18.15
C LEU A 18 28.66 -47.59 17.17
N LEU A 19 28.74 -48.01 15.94
CA LEU A 19 27.66 -48.05 14.99
C LEU A 19 26.69 -49.19 15.38
N THR A 20 25.46 -48.84 15.70
CA THR A 20 24.32 -49.76 15.58
C THR A 20 23.45 -49.30 14.39
N ALA A 21 23.65 -49.98 13.29
CA ALA A 21 22.71 -49.96 12.18
C ALA A 21 21.62 -51.00 12.45
N CYS A 22 20.37 -50.62 12.44
CA CYS A 22 19.27 -51.54 12.14
C CYS A 22 18.05 -50.81 11.56
N GLY A 23 17.65 -51.25 10.39
CA GLY A 23 16.26 -51.40 10.00
C GLY A 23 15.67 -50.24 9.19
N GLY A 24 15.54 -50.53 7.90
CA GLY A 24 14.83 -49.66 6.96
C GLY A 24 13.35 -49.48 7.28
N ASN A 25 12.87 -48.28 6.92
CA ASN A 25 11.52 -48.14 6.37
C ASN A 25 11.57 -47.00 5.36
N LYS A 26 11.20 -47.31 4.14
CA LYS A 26 10.82 -46.33 3.13
C LYS A 26 9.48 -45.78 3.59
N ASP A 27 9.35 -44.49 3.58
CA ASP A 27 8.22 -43.65 3.24
C ASP A 27 8.11 -42.43 4.15
N ASN A 28 7.85 -41.32 3.49
CA ASN A 28 7.56 -39.99 4.03
C ASN A 28 8.74 -39.04 4.23
N ALA A 29 9.06 -38.37 3.12
CA ALA A 29 9.51 -36.98 3.18
C ALA A 29 8.32 -36.10 3.64
N SER A 30 7.91 -36.25 4.90
CA SER A 30 7.08 -35.28 5.57
C SER A 30 8.03 -34.14 5.99
N GLY A 31 7.93 -33.01 5.32
CA GLY A 31 8.56 -31.77 5.75
C GLY A 31 8.37 -31.61 7.25
N ALA A 32 9.43 -31.22 7.95
CA ALA A 32 9.39 -30.95 9.36
C ALA A 32 8.21 -30.01 9.63
N LYS A 33 7.17 -30.50 10.30
CA LYS A 33 6.06 -29.65 10.75
C LYS A 33 6.68 -28.64 11.68
N ALA A 34 6.79 -27.40 11.25
CA ALA A 34 7.17 -26.30 12.07
C ALA A 34 6.31 -26.32 13.33
N ASN A 35 6.98 -26.16 14.47
CA ASN A 35 6.35 -26.24 15.78
C ASN A 35 5.38 -25.07 15.93
N ASP A 36 4.08 -25.30 15.71
CA ASP A 36 2.99 -24.31 15.81
C ASP A 36 2.64 -24.00 17.28
N LYS A 37 3.61 -24.26 18.17
CA LYS A 37 3.45 -24.02 19.60
C LYS A 37 3.56 -22.52 19.88
N ALA A 38 2.49 -21.96 20.46
CA ALA A 38 2.50 -20.58 20.93
C ALA A 38 3.65 -20.34 21.92
N PRO A 39 4.36 -19.20 21.82
CA PRO A 39 5.34 -18.80 22.81
C PRO A 39 4.68 -18.55 24.17
N ASP A 40 5.45 -18.71 25.26
CA ASP A 40 4.93 -18.45 26.62
C ASP A 40 4.73 -16.96 26.91
N LYS A 41 5.38 -16.10 26.12
CA LYS A 41 5.29 -14.63 26.21
C LYS A 41 4.38 -14.06 25.13
N GLN A 42 3.79 -12.91 25.39
CA GLN A 42 3.09 -12.09 24.42
C GLN A 42 4.11 -11.40 23.49
N ALA A 43 4.80 -12.18 22.66
CA ALA A 43 5.83 -11.73 21.73
C ALA A 43 5.70 -12.47 20.40
N ILE A 44 5.95 -11.77 19.30
CA ILE A 44 6.00 -12.32 17.95
C ILE A 44 7.28 -11.89 17.23
N ASN A 45 7.72 -12.73 16.29
CA ASN A 45 8.91 -12.50 15.48
C ASN A 45 8.50 -12.36 14.02
N LEU A 46 8.91 -11.28 13.40
CA LEU A 46 8.54 -10.93 12.03
C LEU A 46 9.80 -10.60 11.22
N SER A 47 9.63 -10.44 9.93
CA SER A 47 10.66 -9.96 9.01
C SER A 47 10.25 -8.64 8.36
N PHE A 48 11.25 -7.86 7.97
CA PHE A 48 11.13 -6.65 7.17
C PHE A 48 12.00 -6.80 5.92
N ALA A 49 11.48 -6.36 4.77
CA ALA A 49 12.19 -6.54 3.50
C ALA A 49 13.38 -5.59 3.34
N SER A 50 13.37 -4.45 3.99
CA SER A 50 14.42 -3.42 3.90
C SER A 50 14.54 -2.60 5.18
N GLU A 51 15.53 -1.74 5.25
CA GLU A 51 15.76 -0.76 6.32
C GLU A 51 14.61 0.23 6.43
N ILE A 52 14.40 0.81 7.62
CA ILE A 52 13.53 1.96 7.85
C ILE A 52 14.28 3.23 7.42
N PRO A 53 13.88 3.91 6.33
CA PRO A 53 14.62 5.08 5.86
C PRO A 53 14.55 6.28 6.79
N THR A 54 13.40 6.50 7.43
CA THR A 54 13.20 7.63 8.38
C THR A 54 11.97 7.41 9.24
N MET A 55 12.01 7.94 10.45
CA MET A 55 10.86 8.06 11.35
C MET A 55 10.35 9.51 11.47
N ASP A 56 10.75 10.40 10.55
CA ASP A 56 10.20 11.76 10.43
C ASP A 56 8.88 11.70 9.64
N VAL A 57 7.75 11.89 10.31
CA VAL A 57 6.40 11.75 9.75
C VAL A 57 6.11 12.71 8.59
N ALA A 58 6.81 13.85 8.49
CA ALA A 58 6.66 14.77 7.38
C ALA A 58 7.49 14.38 6.14
N LYS A 59 8.47 13.48 6.30
CA LYS A 59 9.43 13.11 5.22
C LYS A 59 9.30 11.67 4.75
N ALA A 60 8.63 10.80 5.52
CA ALA A 60 8.45 9.40 5.14
C ALA A 60 7.52 9.27 3.92
N THR A 61 7.97 8.49 2.93
CA THR A 61 7.21 8.21 1.69
C THR A 61 7.14 6.72 1.38
N ASP A 62 7.79 5.90 2.19
CA ASP A 62 7.93 4.46 2.00
C ASP A 62 7.04 3.66 2.96
N GLY A 63 6.67 2.45 2.54
CA GLY A 63 5.79 1.57 3.31
C GLY A 63 6.41 1.07 4.61
N GLU A 64 7.72 0.89 4.65
CA GLU A 64 8.46 0.40 5.82
C GLU A 64 8.38 1.41 6.96
N SER A 65 8.74 2.68 6.69
CA SER A 65 8.62 3.76 7.67
C SER A 65 7.19 3.92 8.16
N MET A 66 6.20 3.96 7.24
CA MET A 66 4.80 4.15 7.58
C MET A 66 4.24 2.99 8.42
N ASN A 67 4.69 1.76 8.17
CA ASN A 67 4.27 0.58 8.92
C ASN A 67 4.75 0.63 10.38
N VAL A 68 5.98 1.10 10.62
CA VAL A 68 6.48 1.31 11.98
C VAL A 68 5.79 2.51 12.63
N MET A 69 5.69 3.65 11.93
CA MET A 69 5.07 4.88 12.44
C MET A 69 3.65 4.65 12.96
N ARG A 70 2.83 3.89 12.25
CA ARG A 70 1.45 3.55 12.63
C ARG A 70 1.34 2.88 14.01
N ASN A 71 2.38 2.19 14.43
CA ASN A 71 2.41 1.44 15.68
C ASN A 71 3.05 2.19 16.83
N VAL A 72 3.97 3.13 16.53
CA VAL A 72 4.69 3.91 17.56
C VAL A 72 4.15 5.32 17.73
N PHE A 73 3.37 5.81 16.76
CA PHE A 73 2.62 7.06 16.87
C PHE A 73 1.12 6.80 16.71
N GLU A 74 0.30 7.69 17.25
CA GLU A 74 -1.14 7.68 17.05
C GLU A 74 -1.63 9.08 16.66
N GLY A 75 -2.43 9.14 15.59
CA GLY A 75 -3.06 10.36 15.07
C GLY A 75 -4.33 10.74 15.81
N LEU A 76 -5.06 11.74 15.29
CA LEU A 76 -6.42 12.07 15.77
C LEU A 76 -7.32 10.83 15.65
N TYR A 77 -7.25 10.15 14.52
CA TYR A 77 -7.85 8.86 14.27
C TYR A 77 -6.77 7.83 13.97
N ALA A 78 -7.06 6.57 14.23
CA ALA A 78 -6.25 5.41 13.87
C ALA A 78 -7.00 4.54 12.84
N MET A 79 -6.27 3.79 12.02
CA MET A 79 -6.89 2.84 11.08
C MET A 79 -7.21 1.54 11.81
N GLY A 80 -8.49 1.21 11.87
CA GLY A 80 -9.01 -0.04 12.41
C GLY A 80 -9.28 -1.09 11.34
N GLU A 81 -10.07 -2.09 11.68
CA GLU A 81 -10.50 -3.14 10.75
C GLU A 81 -11.31 -2.58 9.57
N ASP A 82 -11.28 -3.27 8.45
CA ASP A 82 -11.98 -2.88 7.21
C ASP A 82 -11.61 -1.47 6.72
N ASN A 83 -10.39 -1.01 6.99
CA ASN A 83 -9.93 0.35 6.63
C ASN A 83 -10.83 1.48 7.17
N LYS A 84 -11.48 1.25 8.31
CA LYS A 84 -12.31 2.27 8.94
C LYS A 84 -11.50 3.11 9.92
N PRO A 85 -11.57 4.45 9.84
CA PRO A 85 -10.98 5.31 10.86
C PRO A 85 -11.74 5.13 12.18
N VAL A 86 -10.99 4.88 13.26
CA VAL A 86 -11.49 4.79 14.63
C VAL A 86 -10.85 5.88 15.49
N PRO A 87 -11.53 6.39 16.53
CA PRO A 87 -10.96 7.41 17.41
C PRO A 87 -9.62 6.99 18.00
N GLY A 88 -8.60 7.83 17.79
CA GLY A 88 -7.26 7.71 18.36
C GLY A 88 -7.05 8.70 19.49
N VAL A 89 -6.15 9.68 19.34
CA VAL A 89 -5.94 10.76 20.32
C VAL A 89 -7.18 11.66 20.44
N ALA A 90 -7.96 11.85 19.36
CA ALA A 90 -9.28 12.47 19.47
C ALA A 90 -10.28 11.44 20.03
N GLU A 91 -10.95 11.77 21.13
CA GLU A 91 -12.04 10.95 21.67
C GLU A 91 -13.38 11.23 20.98
N SER A 92 -13.57 12.44 20.45
CA SER A 92 -14.75 12.85 19.69
C SER A 92 -14.41 13.93 18.67
N VAL A 93 -15.33 14.15 17.73
CA VAL A 93 -15.27 15.23 16.75
C VAL A 93 -16.66 15.80 16.54
N ASP A 94 -16.78 17.13 16.57
CA ASP A 94 -17.96 17.85 16.12
C ASP A 94 -17.77 18.28 14.66
N ILE A 95 -18.75 17.97 13.82
CA ILE A 95 -18.71 18.28 12.39
C ILE A 95 -19.86 19.25 12.10
N SER A 96 -19.55 20.39 11.47
CA SER A 96 -20.55 21.36 11.07
C SER A 96 -21.58 20.78 10.08
N PRO A 97 -22.82 21.31 10.02
CA PRO A 97 -23.85 20.81 9.11
C PRO A 97 -23.43 20.82 7.63
N ASP A 98 -22.59 21.78 7.23
CA ASP A 98 -22.02 21.88 5.88
C ASP A 98 -20.78 21.00 5.67
N LYS A 99 -20.39 20.22 6.68
CA LYS A 99 -19.26 19.29 6.68
C LYS A 99 -17.91 19.94 6.31
N THR A 100 -17.76 21.25 6.55
CA THR A 100 -16.51 21.97 6.26
C THR A 100 -15.70 22.31 7.49
N LYS A 101 -16.29 22.30 8.69
CA LYS A 101 -15.59 22.54 9.95
C LYS A 101 -15.62 21.31 10.84
N TYR A 102 -14.43 20.94 11.34
CA TYR A 102 -14.21 19.83 12.27
C TYR A 102 -13.62 20.38 13.55
N THR A 103 -14.20 20.04 14.71
CA THR A 103 -13.65 20.37 16.03
C THR A 103 -13.34 19.07 16.74
N PHE A 104 -12.06 18.74 16.85
CA PHE A 104 -11.59 17.52 17.51
C PHE A 104 -11.37 17.79 18.99
N HIS A 105 -11.89 16.92 19.85
CA HIS A 105 -11.70 16.93 21.30
C HIS A 105 -10.70 15.84 21.68
N LEU A 106 -9.56 16.21 22.27
CA LEU A 106 -8.47 15.28 22.56
C LEU A 106 -8.62 14.69 23.96
N ARG A 107 -8.43 13.38 24.05
CA ARG A 107 -8.33 12.66 25.32
C ARG A 107 -7.03 12.96 26.05
N ASP A 108 -6.92 12.52 27.29
CA ASP A 108 -5.65 12.50 27.99
C ASP A 108 -4.72 11.46 27.35
N SER A 109 -3.68 11.93 26.70
CA SER A 109 -2.64 11.12 26.06
C SER A 109 -1.27 11.68 26.42
N LYS A 110 -0.25 10.82 26.44
CA LYS A 110 1.12 11.20 26.81
C LYS A 110 2.11 10.67 25.77
N TRP A 111 3.15 11.45 25.59
CA TRP A 111 4.37 10.98 24.96
C TRP A 111 5.09 9.96 25.86
N SER A 112 5.95 9.13 25.30
CA SER A 112 6.71 8.10 26.02
C SER A 112 7.64 8.66 27.10
N ASN A 113 8.01 9.94 26.99
CA ASN A 113 8.77 10.66 28.03
C ASN A 113 7.87 11.23 29.16
N GLY A 114 6.57 10.99 29.12
CA GLY A 114 5.59 11.42 30.14
C GLY A 114 4.97 12.80 29.90
N THR A 115 5.45 13.60 28.95
CA THR A 115 4.83 14.88 28.61
C THR A 115 3.47 14.70 27.92
N PRO A 116 2.50 15.62 28.10
CA PRO A 116 1.18 15.49 27.48
C PRO A 116 1.27 15.64 25.94
N VAL A 117 0.40 14.90 25.24
CA VAL A 117 0.10 15.14 23.82
C VAL A 117 -1.01 16.19 23.77
N THR A 118 -0.81 17.23 22.99
CA THR A 118 -1.71 18.38 22.90
C THR A 118 -2.11 18.70 21.45
N ALA A 119 -3.15 19.53 21.31
CA ALA A 119 -3.54 20.06 19.99
C ALA A 119 -2.42 20.84 19.29
N LYS A 120 -1.49 21.42 20.07
CA LYS A 120 -0.32 22.12 19.53
C LYS A 120 0.65 21.19 18.80
N ASP A 121 0.79 19.93 19.26
CA ASP A 121 1.64 18.93 18.61
C ASP A 121 1.12 18.57 17.19
N PHE A 122 -0.21 18.49 17.04
CA PHE A 122 -0.85 18.33 15.74
C PHE A 122 -0.71 19.59 14.86
N ALA A 123 -1.00 20.76 15.43
CA ALA A 123 -0.90 22.00 14.70
C ALA A 123 0.52 22.24 14.17
N PHE A 124 1.53 22.01 14.98
CA PHE A 124 2.94 22.12 14.58
C PHE A 124 3.30 21.11 13.48
N ALA A 125 2.92 19.84 13.65
CA ALA A 125 3.21 18.78 12.67
C ALA A 125 2.61 19.10 11.29
N TRP A 126 1.36 19.54 11.24
CA TRP A 126 0.66 19.85 10.00
C TRP A 126 1.16 21.13 9.33
N GLN A 127 1.48 22.17 10.13
CA GLN A 127 2.17 23.36 9.61
C GLN A 127 3.51 22.99 8.97
N ARG A 128 4.28 22.12 9.64
CA ARG A 128 5.56 21.65 9.12
C ARG A 128 5.38 20.85 7.82
N ALA A 129 4.39 19.97 7.72
CA ALA A 129 4.12 19.21 6.52
C ALA A 129 3.68 20.08 5.34
N VAL A 130 2.89 21.14 5.58
CA VAL A 130 2.44 22.07 4.53
C VAL A 130 3.52 23.08 4.15
N ASN A 131 4.45 23.40 5.07
CA ASN A 131 5.53 24.35 4.79
C ASN A 131 6.42 23.86 3.63
N PRO A 132 6.53 24.64 2.52
CA PRO A 132 7.34 24.24 1.37
C PRO A 132 8.81 24.02 1.68
N ASP A 133 9.35 24.67 2.72
CA ASP A 133 10.75 24.52 3.12
C ASP A 133 11.03 23.17 3.80
N THR A 134 10.00 22.45 4.25
CA THR A 134 10.11 21.07 4.73
C THR A 134 10.26 20.08 3.57
N ALA A 135 9.78 20.44 2.38
CA ALA A 135 9.77 19.60 1.19
C ALA A 135 9.08 18.23 1.44
N ALA A 136 7.95 18.24 2.17
CA ALA A 136 7.17 17.04 2.40
C ALA A 136 6.46 16.61 1.12
N GLU A 137 6.76 15.41 0.61
CA GLU A 137 6.16 14.91 -0.63
C GLU A 137 4.64 14.70 -0.50
N TYR A 138 4.16 14.32 0.70
CA TYR A 138 2.74 14.14 1.01
C TYR A 138 2.02 15.41 1.47
N ALA A 139 2.61 16.60 1.27
CA ALA A 139 1.94 17.87 1.56
C ALA A 139 0.59 18.02 0.84
N PHE A 140 0.43 17.41 -0.34
CA PHE A 140 -0.80 17.49 -1.12
C PHE A 140 -2.03 16.86 -0.43
N LEU A 141 -1.85 15.95 0.53
CA LEU A 141 -2.94 15.37 1.31
C LEU A 141 -3.63 16.41 2.22
N PHE A 142 -2.98 17.53 2.49
CA PHE A 142 -3.54 18.64 3.26
C PHE A 142 -4.30 19.67 2.40
N PHE A 143 -4.28 19.56 1.07
CA PHE A 143 -4.77 20.62 0.18
C PHE A 143 -6.29 20.84 0.20
N ASP A 144 -7.04 19.98 0.84
CA ASP A 144 -8.46 20.19 1.16
C ASP A 144 -8.67 21.05 2.42
N ILE A 145 -7.62 21.25 3.24
CA ILE A 145 -7.64 22.19 4.37
C ILE A 145 -7.46 23.60 3.80
N LYS A 146 -8.30 24.51 4.27
CA LYS A 146 -8.33 25.90 3.83
C LYS A 146 -6.93 26.52 3.78
N ASN A 147 -6.60 27.13 2.64
CA ASN A 147 -5.34 27.80 2.34
C ASN A 147 -4.09 26.88 2.25
N ALA A 148 -4.17 25.58 2.54
CA ALA A 148 -2.99 24.72 2.59
C ALA A 148 -2.24 24.67 1.26
N LYS A 149 -2.95 24.57 0.13
CA LYS A 149 -2.35 24.56 -1.21
C LYS A 149 -1.61 25.88 -1.51
N GLN A 150 -2.23 27.02 -1.23
CA GLN A 150 -1.67 28.35 -1.47
C GLN A 150 -0.42 28.59 -0.60
N ILE A 151 -0.44 28.13 0.65
CA ILE A 151 0.71 28.20 1.56
C ILE A 151 1.86 27.34 1.04
N ASN A 152 1.58 26.10 0.64
CA ASN A 152 2.59 25.21 0.07
C ASN A 152 3.22 25.78 -1.21
N GLN A 153 2.45 26.55 -1.99
CA GLN A 153 2.91 27.26 -3.18
C GLN A 153 3.54 28.64 -2.89
N LYS A 154 3.77 28.99 -1.62
CA LYS A 154 4.34 30.28 -1.16
C LYS A 154 3.50 31.52 -1.52
N GLN A 155 2.19 31.33 -1.71
CA GLN A 155 1.26 32.41 -2.05
C GLN A 155 0.63 33.06 -0.81
N LEU A 156 0.56 32.33 0.30
CA LEU A 156 0.03 32.79 1.58
C LEU A 156 0.99 32.41 2.72
N PRO A 157 1.02 33.19 3.81
CA PRO A 157 1.81 32.87 4.98
C PRO A 157 1.21 31.73 5.80
N ILE A 158 2.04 31.01 6.57
CA ILE A 158 1.71 29.78 7.28
C ILE A 158 0.62 29.96 8.36
N ASP A 159 0.53 31.14 8.96
CA ASP A 159 -0.44 31.48 10.00
C ASP A 159 -1.89 31.59 9.48
N GLN A 160 -2.09 31.58 8.15
CA GLN A 160 -3.41 31.56 7.53
C GLN A 160 -3.92 30.14 7.23
N LEU A 161 -3.18 29.11 7.63
CA LEU A 161 -3.61 27.73 7.45
C LEU A 161 -4.92 27.46 8.22
N GLY A 162 -5.86 26.79 7.56
CA GLY A 162 -7.22 26.56 8.03
C GLY A 162 -7.34 25.60 9.21
N PHE A 163 -6.38 25.61 10.15
CA PHE A 163 -6.52 24.91 11.42
C PHE A 163 -5.78 25.64 12.55
N LYS A 164 -6.19 25.39 13.78
CA LYS A 164 -5.52 25.91 14.97
C LYS A 164 -5.81 25.07 16.21
N ALA A 165 -4.86 25.00 17.11
CA ALA A 165 -5.09 24.61 18.49
C ALA A 165 -5.82 25.76 19.22
N VAL A 166 -7.06 25.54 19.62
CA VAL A 166 -7.85 26.51 20.40
C VAL A 166 -7.34 26.54 21.85
N ASP A 167 -7.07 25.36 22.37
CA ASP A 167 -6.43 25.08 23.65
C ASP A 167 -5.65 23.78 23.56
N ASP A 168 -5.16 23.24 24.67
CA ASP A 168 -4.35 22.01 24.66
C ASP A 168 -5.15 20.75 24.28
N LYS A 169 -6.49 20.80 24.33
CA LYS A 169 -7.37 19.65 24.06
C LYS A 169 -8.30 19.84 22.88
N THR A 170 -8.28 21.00 22.23
CA THR A 170 -9.21 21.33 21.16
C THR A 170 -8.47 21.76 19.90
N LEU A 171 -8.65 20.99 18.82
CA LEU A 171 -8.14 21.32 17.49
C LEU A 171 -9.30 21.61 16.53
N GLU A 172 -9.36 22.81 16.00
CA GLU A 172 -10.29 23.19 14.94
C GLU A 172 -9.65 23.09 13.56
N VAL A 173 -10.35 22.50 12.60
CA VAL A 173 -9.94 22.38 11.20
C VAL A 173 -11.05 22.89 10.30
N GLN A 174 -10.69 23.81 9.39
CA GLN A 174 -11.57 24.34 8.36
C GLN A 174 -11.13 23.80 7.01
N LEU A 175 -12.04 23.15 6.30
CA LEU A 175 -11.84 22.68 4.92
C LEU A 175 -12.36 23.70 3.91
N ASP A 176 -11.83 23.71 2.70
CA ASP A 176 -12.32 24.53 1.60
C ASP A 176 -13.67 24.03 1.04
N ARG A 177 -13.97 22.75 1.23
CA ARG A 177 -15.19 22.07 0.79
C ARG A 177 -15.46 20.84 1.68
N PRO A 178 -16.64 20.25 1.65
CA PRO A 178 -16.90 18.96 2.29
C PRO A 178 -15.96 17.88 1.71
N VAL A 179 -15.31 17.09 2.60
CA VAL A 179 -14.41 15.99 2.23
C VAL A 179 -14.87 14.74 2.98
N PRO A 180 -15.66 13.85 2.36
CA PRO A 180 -16.25 12.68 3.02
C PRO A 180 -15.22 11.73 3.64
N TYR A 181 -14.01 11.71 3.10
CA TYR A 181 -12.89 10.86 3.55
C TYR A 181 -11.90 11.57 4.49
N PHE A 182 -12.23 12.77 4.98
CA PHE A 182 -11.28 13.57 5.78
C PHE A 182 -10.80 12.84 7.04
N LEU A 183 -11.68 12.15 7.77
CA LEU A 183 -11.28 11.36 8.94
C LEU A 183 -10.31 10.22 8.56
N SER A 184 -10.47 9.62 7.38
CA SER A 184 -9.52 8.62 6.87
C SER A 184 -8.14 9.24 6.59
N LEU A 185 -8.07 10.47 6.04
CA LEU A 185 -6.80 11.18 5.86
C LEU A 185 -6.06 11.40 7.18
N THR A 186 -6.78 11.70 8.28
CA THR A 186 -6.15 11.92 9.60
C THR A 186 -5.48 10.68 10.19
N THR A 187 -5.65 9.50 9.57
CA THR A 187 -4.97 8.25 9.96
C THR A 187 -3.64 8.05 9.24
N PHE A 188 -3.35 8.85 8.22
CA PHE A 188 -2.15 8.74 7.42
C PHE A 188 -0.92 9.29 8.17
N SER A 189 0.25 8.70 7.93
CA SER A 189 1.47 9.00 8.71
C SER A 189 1.84 10.48 8.74
N THR A 190 1.63 11.22 7.65
CA THR A 190 1.93 12.67 7.58
C THR A 190 1.04 13.53 8.48
N PHE A 191 -0.12 13.01 8.93
CA PHE A 191 -1.02 13.69 9.87
C PHE A 191 -0.72 13.38 11.35
N LEU A 192 0.28 12.55 11.64
CA LEU A 192 0.69 12.20 13.00
C LEU A 192 1.28 13.41 13.74
N PRO A 193 1.13 13.51 15.06
CA PRO A 193 1.63 14.64 15.84
C PRO A 193 3.15 14.62 15.97
N ILE A 194 3.74 15.80 16.18
CA ILE A 194 5.15 16.00 16.51
C ILE A 194 5.26 16.93 17.72
N ASN A 195 6.01 16.52 18.72
CA ASN A 195 6.36 17.44 19.81
C ASN A 195 7.43 18.43 19.33
N GLU A 196 7.04 19.71 19.27
CA GLU A 196 7.88 20.78 18.70
C GLU A 196 9.19 20.97 19.46
N GLU A 197 9.11 21.04 20.79
CA GLU A 197 10.29 21.24 21.65
C GLU A 197 11.27 20.10 21.50
N TYR A 198 10.76 18.87 21.48
CA TYR A 198 11.60 17.68 21.31
C TYR A 198 12.26 17.68 19.93
N LEU A 199 11.51 17.89 18.84
CA LEU A 199 12.08 17.96 17.49
C LEU A 199 13.19 19.02 17.42
N LYS A 200 12.95 20.24 17.93
CA LYS A 200 13.95 21.31 17.94
C LYS A 200 15.20 20.93 18.73
N SER A 201 15.05 20.19 19.84
CA SER A 201 16.18 19.75 20.66
C SER A 201 17.04 18.69 19.96
N GLN A 202 16.45 17.89 19.03
CA GLN A 202 17.17 16.84 18.31
C GLN A 202 17.81 17.35 17.00
N GLY A 203 17.28 18.41 16.40
CA GLY A 203 17.76 18.98 15.14
C GLY A 203 17.75 17.93 14.01
N ASP A 204 18.85 17.87 13.25
CA ASP A 204 18.98 16.98 12.08
C ASP A 204 19.00 15.49 12.43
N LYS A 205 19.09 15.14 13.72
CA LYS A 205 19.06 13.73 14.16
C LYS A 205 17.65 13.18 14.36
N TYR A 206 16.64 14.06 14.38
CA TYR A 206 15.25 13.65 14.56
C TYR A 206 14.82 12.63 13.50
N GLY A 207 14.25 11.52 13.94
CA GLY A 207 13.73 10.49 13.06
C GLY A 207 14.76 9.48 12.52
N LEU A 208 16.04 9.57 12.95
CA LEU A 208 17.11 8.71 12.44
C LEU A 208 17.57 7.64 13.44
N GLU A 209 17.27 7.81 14.72
CA GLU A 209 17.69 6.91 15.81
C GLU A 209 16.63 6.85 16.91
N THR A 210 16.55 5.75 17.63
CA THR A 210 15.55 5.55 18.70
C THR A 210 15.63 6.57 19.82
N ASN A 211 16.85 7.01 20.21
CA ASN A 211 17.08 7.98 21.25
C ASN A 211 16.82 9.44 20.80
N HIS A 212 16.48 9.65 19.55
CA HIS A 212 16.09 10.94 18.96
C HIS A 212 14.59 11.00 18.62
N LEU A 213 13.79 10.16 19.29
CA LEU A 213 12.34 10.05 19.11
C LEU A 213 11.64 9.93 20.47
N ILE A 214 10.43 10.42 20.54
CA ILE A 214 9.45 10.12 21.57
C ILE A 214 8.15 9.67 20.89
N TYR A 215 7.40 8.81 21.53
CA TYR A 215 6.30 8.06 20.94
C TYR A 215 5.01 8.30 21.70
N ASN A 216 3.87 8.33 21.02
CA ASN A 216 2.54 8.42 21.62
C ASN A 216 1.61 7.27 21.23
N GLY A 217 2.12 6.29 20.49
CA GLY A 217 1.39 5.10 20.04
C GLY A 217 1.44 3.93 21.01
N ALA A 218 0.86 2.80 20.57
CA ALA A 218 0.77 1.56 21.35
C ALA A 218 2.14 0.95 21.71
N PHE A 219 3.15 1.22 20.90
CA PHE A 219 4.52 0.72 21.06
C PHE A 219 5.54 1.86 21.00
N THR A 220 6.77 1.55 21.40
CA THR A 220 7.97 2.36 21.18
C THR A 220 8.92 1.58 20.28
N LEU A 221 9.69 2.27 19.43
CA LEU A 221 10.76 1.68 18.64
C LEU A 221 12.01 1.55 19.54
N ASP A 222 12.61 0.37 19.59
CA ASP A 222 13.75 0.06 20.43
C ASP A 222 14.77 -0.82 19.68
N ASN A 223 16.00 -0.87 20.17
CA ASN A 223 17.08 -1.73 19.63
C ASN A 223 17.22 -1.68 18.10
N TRP A 224 17.05 -0.49 17.51
CA TRP A 224 17.18 -0.29 16.08
C TRP A 224 18.65 -0.37 15.65
N LYS A 225 18.98 -1.51 15.05
CA LYS A 225 20.27 -1.80 14.44
C LYS A 225 20.10 -1.76 12.93
N HIS A 226 20.55 -0.67 12.34
CA HIS A 226 20.38 -0.41 10.91
C HIS A 226 20.78 -1.60 10.05
N GLU A 227 19.98 -1.89 9.00
CA GLU A 227 20.15 -3.01 8.06
C GLU A 227 20.08 -4.41 8.68
N GLN A 228 19.78 -4.56 9.98
CA GLN A 228 19.80 -5.83 10.69
C GLN A 228 18.48 -6.16 11.39
N SER A 229 18.07 -5.34 12.36
CA SER A 229 16.92 -5.64 13.20
C SER A 229 16.44 -4.43 13.99
N PHE A 230 15.18 -4.49 14.45
CA PHE A 230 14.62 -3.56 15.41
C PHE A 230 13.53 -4.25 16.24
N GLN A 231 13.07 -3.58 17.28
CA GLN A 231 12.00 -4.07 18.15
C GLN A 231 10.92 -3.02 18.33
N LEU A 232 9.68 -3.45 18.43
CA LEU A 232 8.60 -2.64 18.99
C LEU A 232 8.28 -3.18 20.38
N LYS A 233 8.33 -2.32 21.40
CA LYS A 233 8.00 -2.65 22.79
C LYS A 233 6.75 -1.92 23.21
N LYS A 234 5.89 -2.59 23.98
CA LYS A 234 4.68 -1.99 24.52
C LYS A 234 4.98 -0.68 25.23
N ASN A 235 4.26 0.36 24.89
CA ASN A 235 4.38 1.69 25.51
C ASN A 235 3.51 1.76 26.78
N PRO A 236 4.09 1.79 27.99
CA PRO A 236 3.32 1.85 29.23
C PRO A 236 2.58 3.19 29.42
N ASN A 237 3.02 4.25 28.73
CA ASN A 237 2.42 5.59 28.77
C ASN A 237 1.29 5.78 27.73
N TYR A 238 1.04 4.77 26.88
CA TYR A 238 -0.03 4.83 25.91
C TYR A 238 -1.40 4.87 26.61
N TRP A 239 -2.29 5.77 26.19
CA TRP A 239 -3.58 5.98 26.85
C TRP A 239 -4.43 4.71 26.94
N ASP A 240 -4.33 3.82 25.94
CA ASP A 240 -5.06 2.55 25.89
C ASP A 240 -4.13 1.32 26.06
N ALA A 241 -3.10 1.45 26.88
CA ALA A 241 -2.12 0.37 27.13
C ALA A 241 -2.77 -0.94 27.64
N LYS A 242 -3.98 -0.86 28.22
CA LYS A 242 -4.72 -2.06 28.70
C LYS A 242 -5.22 -2.94 27.55
N THR A 243 -5.52 -2.37 26.40
CA THR A 243 -5.93 -3.09 25.17
C THR A 243 -4.76 -3.82 24.54
N VAL A 244 -3.56 -3.24 24.60
CA VAL A 244 -2.35 -3.81 24.00
C VAL A 244 -1.92 -5.04 24.77
N LYS A 245 -1.95 -6.23 24.13
CA LYS A 245 -1.55 -7.51 24.74
C LYS A 245 -0.11 -7.86 24.45
N LEU A 246 0.37 -7.63 23.22
CA LEU A 246 1.77 -7.87 22.88
C LEU A 246 2.69 -7.00 23.72
N GLU A 247 3.70 -7.63 24.33
CA GLU A 247 4.77 -6.94 25.07
C GLU A 247 5.91 -6.54 24.12
N GLU A 248 6.15 -7.38 23.09
CA GLU A 248 7.30 -7.22 22.20
C GLU A 248 7.01 -7.76 20.79
N ILE A 249 7.50 -7.06 19.77
CA ILE A 249 7.53 -7.52 18.38
C ILE A 249 8.97 -7.37 17.89
N ASN A 250 9.59 -8.50 17.51
CA ASN A 250 10.95 -8.53 17.01
C ASN A 250 10.95 -8.55 15.49
N PHE A 251 11.73 -7.69 14.86
CA PHE A 251 11.90 -7.65 13.42
C PHE A 251 13.33 -7.93 13.00
N ASN A 252 13.51 -8.83 12.05
CA ASN A 252 14.76 -9.04 11.33
C ASN A 252 14.65 -8.46 9.92
N VAL A 253 15.67 -7.75 9.45
CA VAL A 253 15.74 -7.29 8.05
C VAL A 253 16.22 -8.46 7.19
N VAL A 254 15.33 -8.97 6.33
CA VAL A 254 15.58 -10.14 5.48
C VAL A 254 15.22 -9.79 4.03
N LYS A 255 16.25 -9.56 3.21
CA LYS A 255 16.07 -9.10 1.80
C LYS A 255 15.76 -10.25 0.82
N ASP A 256 16.18 -11.47 1.16
CA ASP A 256 16.00 -12.66 0.31
C ASP A 256 14.77 -13.45 0.72
N LYS A 257 13.86 -13.68 -0.22
CA LYS A 257 12.58 -14.36 0.04
C LYS A 257 12.74 -15.83 0.42
N SER A 258 13.70 -16.53 -0.15
CA SER A 258 13.97 -17.94 0.19
C SER A 258 14.49 -18.07 1.62
N THR A 259 15.36 -17.14 2.04
CA THR A 259 15.82 -17.03 3.41
C THR A 259 14.67 -16.76 4.36
N GLU A 260 13.77 -15.84 4.03
CA GLU A 260 12.60 -15.50 4.85
C GLU A 260 11.68 -16.72 5.03
N VAL A 261 11.40 -17.49 3.96
CA VAL A 261 10.63 -18.74 4.03
C VAL A 261 11.31 -19.78 4.91
N ASN A 262 12.64 -19.94 4.82
CA ASN A 262 13.40 -20.85 5.67
C ASN A 262 13.37 -20.46 7.16
N LEU A 263 13.37 -19.16 7.48
CA LEU A 263 13.19 -18.66 8.84
C LEU A 263 11.81 -19.00 9.39
N TYR A 264 10.77 -18.92 8.56
CA TYR A 264 9.43 -19.39 8.95
C TYR A 264 9.39 -20.90 9.18
N ASP A 265 9.94 -21.70 8.26
CA ASP A 265 9.98 -23.15 8.38
C ASP A 265 10.73 -23.60 9.67
N SER A 266 11.79 -22.89 10.04
CA SER A 266 12.56 -23.16 11.26
C SER A 266 11.96 -22.56 12.54
N GLY A 267 10.84 -21.83 12.46
CA GLY A 267 10.17 -21.20 13.60
C GLY A 267 10.87 -19.96 14.15
N GLN A 268 11.74 -19.33 13.37
CA GLN A 268 12.43 -18.10 13.77
C GLN A 268 11.60 -16.83 13.48
N ILE A 269 10.65 -16.91 12.54
CA ILE A 269 9.63 -15.89 12.31
C ILE A 269 8.24 -16.53 12.26
N ASP A 270 7.23 -15.74 12.58
CA ASP A 270 5.86 -16.23 12.80
C ASP A 270 4.91 -15.92 11.64
N ARG A 271 5.36 -15.10 10.69
CA ARG A 271 4.60 -14.75 9.47
C ARG A 271 5.57 -14.49 8.32
N VAL A 272 5.19 -14.96 7.12
CA VAL A 272 5.94 -14.72 5.88
C VAL A 272 5.00 -14.57 4.70
N ALA A 273 5.19 -13.54 3.87
CA ALA A 273 4.51 -13.41 2.58
C ALA A 273 5.18 -14.34 1.55
N LEU A 274 4.36 -15.03 0.75
CA LEU A 274 4.83 -15.96 -0.28
C LEU A 274 4.85 -15.32 -1.65
N THR A 275 5.88 -15.59 -2.43
CA THR A 275 5.89 -15.37 -3.89
C THR A 275 5.32 -16.59 -4.61
N ALA A 276 4.89 -16.42 -5.85
CA ALA A 276 4.24 -17.46 -6.66
C ALA A 276 4.94 -18.82 -6.62
N GLU A 277 6.27 -18.84 -6.60
CA GLU A 277 7.11 -20.04 -6.59
C GLU A 277 6.96 -20.89 -5.32
N PHE A 278 6.56 -20.27 -4.19
CA PHE A 278 6.38 -20.96 -2.92
C PHE A 278 4.92 -21.36 -2.66
N VAL A 279 3.94 -20.72 -3.32
CA VAL A 279 2.52 -20.91 -3.02
C VAL A 279 2.10 -22.37 -3.16
N ASP A 280 2.47 -23.04 -4.25
CA ASP A 280 2.06 -24.44 -4.49
C ASP A 280 2.60 -25.40 -3.43
N LYS A 281 3.78 -25.13 -2.87
CA LYS A 281 4.35 -25.92 -1.77
C LYS A 281 3.52 -25.83 -0.49
N TYR A 282 2.89 -24.66 -0.23
CA TYR A 282 2.24 -24.39 1.05
C TYR A 282 0.72 -24.31 1.00
N LYS A 283 0.07 -24.44 -0.15
CA LYS A 283 -1.40 -24.36 -0.30
C LYS A 283 -2.18 -25.28 0.66
N SER A 284 -1.60 -26.42 1.04
CA SER A 284 -2.22 -27.37 1.97
C SER A 284 -1.78 -27.18 3.44
N ASP A 285 -0.92 -26.21 3.73
CA ASP A 285 -0.52 -25.89 5.10
C ASP A 285 -1.69 -25.21 5.84
N PRO A 286 -2.04 -25.62 7.08
CA PRO A 286 -3.13 -25.00 7.83
C PRO A 286 -2.90 -23.52 8.16
N ASN A 287 -1.66 -23.04 8.10
CA ASN A 287 -1.27 -21.66 8.30
C ASN A 287 -1.30 -20.82 7.01
N PHE A 288 -1.53 -21.45 5.86
CA PHE A 288 -1.64 -20.78 4.58
C PHE A 288 -2.90 -19.92 4.51
N LYS A 289 -2.74 -18.70 4.05
CA LYS A 289 -3.84 -17.75 3.87
C LYS A 289 -3.62 -16.93 2.60
N GLU A 290 -4.74 -16.54 1.99
CA GLU A 290 -4.79 -15.61 0.88
C GLU A 290 -5.75 -14.47 1.19
N ARG A 291 -5.43 -13.28 0.69
CA ARG A 291 -6.35 -12.15 0.70
C ARG A 291 -6.21 -11.35 -0.59
N ALA A 292 -7.32 -10.81 -1.09
CA ALA A 292 -7.26 -9.74 -2.06
C ALA A 292 -6.86 -8.44 -1.36
N GLU A 293 -5.98 -7.65 -1.97
CA GLU A 293 -5.58 -6.31 -1.56
C GLU A 293 -6.34 -5.28 -2.42
N VAL A 294 -6.32 -4.01 -2.04
CA VAL A 294 -7.10 -2.98 -2.75
C VAL A 294 -6.33 -2.26 -3.85
N GLY A 295 -5.09 -2.67 -4.14
CA GLY A 295 -4.34 -2.16 -5.28
C GLY A 295 -4.88 -2.72 -6.61
N ILE A 296 -4.98 -1.87 -7.62
CA ILE A 296 -5.32 -2.24 -8.99
C ILE A 296 -4.10 -2.13 -9.90
N GLN A 297 -3.87 -3.13 -10.72
CA GLN A 297 -2.92 -3.08 -11.83
C GLN A 297 -3.67 -2.99 -13.14
N PHE A 298 -3.18 -2.16 -14.05
CA PHE A 298 -3.86 -1.85 -15.30
C PHE A 298 -2.88 -1.47 -16.41
N LEU A 299 -3.34 -1.52 -17.65
CA LEU A 299 -2.61 -0.95 -18.79
C LEU A 299 -3.06 0.50 -18.99
N ARG A 300 -2.09 1.39 -19.02
CA ARG A 300 -2.26 2.74 -19.55
C ARG A 300 -2.21 2.69 -21.06
N LEU A 301 -3.16 3.36 -21.70
CA LEU A 301 -3.35 3.41 -23.14
C LEU A 301 -3.20 4.86 -23.61
N ASN A 302 -2.01 5.24 -24.05
CA ASN A 302 -1.70 6.63 -24.40
C ASN A 302 -2.47 7.09 -25.65
N GLN A 303 -3.48 7.91 -25.49
CA GLN A 303 -4.36 8.36 -26.55
C GLN A 303 -3.75 9.42 -27.48
N LYS A 304 -2.47 9.80 -27.28
CA LYS A 304 -1.69 10.53 -28.28
C LYS A 304 -1.14 9.62 -29.37
N ASN A 305 -1.04 8.32 -29.13
CA ASN A 305 -0.65 7.35 -30.14
C ASN A 305 -1.80 7.17 -31.16
N GLU A 306 -1.51 7.16 -32.45
CA GLU A 306 -2.52 7.12 -33.52
C GLU A 306 -3.39 5.86 -33.45
N THR A 307 -2.83 4.71 -33.09
CA THR A 307 -3.61 3.47 -32.88
C THR A 307 -4.51 3.59 -31.65
N LEU A 308 -3.95 4.07 -30.53
CA LEU A 308 -4.66 4.11 -29.24
C LEU A 308 -5.62 5.31 -29.12
N LYS A 309 -5.57 6.26 -30.01
CA LYS A 309 -6.61 7.28 -30.20
C LYS A 309 -7.93 6.66 -30.64
N ASN A 310 -7.86 5.54 -31.34
CA ASN A 310 -9.02 4.78 -31.79
C ASN A 310 -9.66 3.99 -30.64
N GLN A 311 -10.94 4.26 -30.34
CA GLN A 311 -11.67 3.61 -29.25
C GLN A 311 -11.79 2.09 -29.47
N HIS A 312 -12.08 1.64 -30.69
CA HIS A 312 -12.19 0.21 -30.99
C HIS A 312 -10.87 -0.52 -30.76
N ALA A 313 -9.72 0.12 -31.03
CA ALA A 313 -8.41 -0.47 -30.74
C ALA A 313 -8.21 -0.65 -29.22
N ARG A 314 -8.56 0.34 -28.41
CA ARG A 314 -8.47 0.26 -26.95
C ARG A 314 -9.39 -0.82 -26.37
N LEU A 315 -10.64 -0.88 -26.84
CA LEU A 315 -11.61 -1.89 -26.42
C LEU A 315 -11.17 -3.30 -26.84
N ALA A 316 -10.55 -3.45 -28.03
CA ALA A 316 -9.98 -4.70 -28.46
C ALA A 316 -8.85 -5.18 -27.53
N ILE A 317 -7.91 -4.30 -27.19
CA ILE A 317 -6.81 -4.60 -26.25
C ILE A 317 -7.37 -5.03 -24.88
N ASN A 318 -8.39 -4.31 -24.37
CA ASN A 318 -8.99 -4.60 -23.07
C ASN A 318 -9.65 -5.98 -23.00
N GLY A 319 -10.37 -6.39 -24.08
CA GLY A 319 -11.10 -7.66 -24.10
C GLY A 319 -10.29 -8.87 -24.58
N ALA A 320 -9.07 -8.67 -25.13
CA ALA A 320 -8.28 -9.74 -25.75
C ALA A 320 -7.47 -10.59 -24.78
N MET A 321 -7.43 -10.26 -23.48
CA MET A 321 -6.58 -10.89 -22.49
C MET A 321 -7.37 -11.90 -21.65
N ASN A 322 -6.75 -13.04 -21.32
CA ASN A 322 -7.29 -13.98 -20.35
C ASN A 322 -6.77 -13.65 -18.95
N LYS A 323 -7.43 -12.70 -18.27
CA LYS A 323 -7.02 -12.21 -16.93
C LYS A 323 -7.09 -13.30 -15.87
N LYS A 324 -8.08 -14.21 -15.98
CA LYS A 324 -8.20 -15.33 -15.05
C LYS A 324 -6.99 -16.26 -15.11
N ALA A 325 -6.61 -16.72 -16.30
CA ALA A 325 -5.42 -17.56 -16.45
C ALA A 325 -4.16 -16.82 -15.98
N TYR A 326 -4.06 -15.51 -16.22
CA TYR A 326 -2.94 -14.70 -15.77
C TYR A 326 -2.78 -14.72 -14.23
N VAL A 327 -3.85 -14.44 -13.48
CA VAL A 327 -3.77 -14.41 -12.01
C VAL A 327 -3.54 -15.80 -11.41
N GLU A 328 -4.08 -16.85 -12.02
CA GLU A 328 -3.96 -18.22 -11.53
C GLU A 328 -2.59 -18.86 -11.85
N THR A 329 -1.96 -18.52 -12.99
CA THR A 329 -0.73 -19.20 -13.46
C THR A 329 0.54 -18.35 -13.33
N ILE A 330 0.45 -17.04 -13.51
CA ILE A 330 1.60 -16.16 -13.46
C ILE A 330 1.77 -15.53 -12.07
N LEU A 331 0.68 -15.00 -11.50
CA LEU A 331 0.72 -14.35 -10.19
C LEU A 331 0.65 -15.38 -9.06
N ASN A 332 -0.30 -16.29 -9.10
CA ASN A 332 -0.50 -17.37 -8.12
C ASN A 332 -0.29 -16.88 -6.65
N ASN A 333 -0.89 -15.75 -6.30
CA ASN A 333 -0.62 -15.09 -5.02
C ASN A 333 -1.88 -14.52 -4.35
N GLY A 334 -3.08 -15.03 -4.70
CA GLY A 334 -4.34 -14.51 -4.17
C GLY A 334 -4.88 -13.29 -4.91
N ALA A 335 -4.19 -12.81 -5.98
CA ALA A 335 -4.73 -11.79 -6.88
C ALA A 335 -5.98 -12.30 -7.60
N VAL A 336 -6.89 -11.40 -7.95
CA VAL A 336 -8.11 -11.71 -8.70
C VAL A 336 -8.21 -10.85 -9.95
N PRO A 337 -8.87 -11.32 -11.04
CA PRO A 337 -9.12 -10.49 -12.21
C PRO A 337 -9.81 -9.19 -11.80
N ALA A 338 -9.38 -8.07 -12.38
CA ALA A 338 -10.05 -6.80 -12.12
C ALA A 338 -11.44 -6.78 -12.76
N GLU A 339 -12.43 -6.33 -12.03
CA GLU A 339 -13.80 -6.14 -12.49
C GLU A 339 -14.13 -4.66 -12.76
N GLY A 340 -13.21 -3.76 -12.47
CA GLY A 340 -13.28 -2.32 -12.65
C GLY A 340 -12.00 -1.64 -12.21
N MET A 341 -11.99 -0.32 -12.18
CA MET A 341 -10.90 0.49 -11.62
C MET A 341 -10.98 0.59 -10.10
N VAL A 342 -12.18 0.66 -9.54
CA VAL A 342 -12.37 0.60 -8.09
C VAL A 342 -12.40 -0.87 -7.65
N PRO A 343 -11.49 -1.32 -6.80
CA PRO A 343 -11.39 -2.73 -6.40
C PRO A 343 -12.58 -3.18 -5.52
N ALA A 344 -12.81 -4.49 -5.48
CA ALA A 344 -13.76 -5.10 -4.57
C ALA A 344 -13.28 -5.00 -3.11
N LYS A 345 -14.23 -4.92 -2.17
CA LYS A 345 -14.00 -4.84 -0.70
C LYS A 345 -13.24 -3.58 -0.25
N PHE A 346 -13.22 -2.56 -1.08
CA PHE A 346 -12.53 -1.31 -0.77
C PHE A 346 -13.46 -0.24 -0.19
N ALA A 347 -14.53 0.07 -0.89
CA ALA A 347 -15.46 1.13 -0.50
C ALA A 347 -16.88 0.60 -0.36
N LYS A 348 -17.61 1.14 0.62
CA LYS A 348 -19.02 0.78 0.87
C LYS A 348 -19.92 1.97 0.58
N SER A 349 -21.07 1.69 -0.02
CA SER A 349 -22.15 2.69 -0.16
C SER A 349 -22.69 3.11 1.21
N PRO A 350 -23.47 4.20 1.28
CA PRO A 350 -24.17 4.59 2.51
C PRO A 350 -25.06 3.49 3.10
N GLU A 351 -25.56 2.59 2.25
CA GLU A 351 -26.35 1.42 2.63
C GLU A 351 -25.48 0.24 3.13
N GLY A 352 -24.14 0.38 3.09
CA GLY A 352 -23.18 -0.62 3.57
C GLY A 352 -22.77 -1.66 2.52
N ASN A 353 -23.22 -1.52 1.26
CA ASN A 353 -22.87 -2.44 0.19
C ASN A 353 -21.51 -2.10 -0.45
N ASP A 354 -20.81 -3.10 -0.94
CA ASP A 354 -19.54 -2.93 -1.63
C ASP A 354 -19.72 -2.24 -2.99
N PHE A 355 -18.89 -1.22 -3.29
CA PHE A 355 -18.93 -0.44 -4.52
C PHE A 355 -18.87 -1.32 -5.77
N ARG A 356 -17.90 -2.25 -5.79
CA ARG A 356 -17.73 -3.14 -6.95
C ARG A 356 -18.93 -4.07 -7.13
N LYS A 357 -19.48 -4.57 -6.04
CA LYS A 357 -20.66 -5.43 -6.08
C LYS A 357 -21.89 -4.70 -6.65
N GLU A 358 -22.11 -3.44 -6.26
CA GLU A 358 -23.22 -2.65 -6.78
C GLU A 358 -23.00 -2.21 -8.25
N ASN A 359 -21.76 -1.84 -8.61
CA ASN A 359 -21.45 -1.40 -9.98
C ASN A 359 -21.26 -2.58 -10.95
N GLY A 360 -21.11 -3.80 -10.43
CA GLY A 360 -20.97 -5.05 -11.20
C GLY A 360 -19.61 -5.18 -11.90
N ASN A 361 -19.44 -6.25 -12.66
CA ASN A 361 -18.26 -6.46 -13.47
C ASN A 361 -18.35 -5.66 -14.78
N LEU A 362 -17.53 -4.62 -14.90
CA LEU A 362 -17.44 -3.74 -16.07
C LEU A 362 -16.32 -4.15 -17.04
N VAL A 363 -15.47 -5.11 -16.65
CA VAL A 363 -14.30 -5.54 -17.43
C VAL A 363 -14.38 -7.02 -17.68
N LYS A 364 -14.82 -7.39 -18.90
CA LYS A 364 -14.97 -8.80 -19.28
C LYS A 364 -13.92 -9.20 -20.29
N ASP A 365 -13.33 -10.36 -20.08
CA ASP A 365 -12.51 -11.04 -21.09
C ASP A 365 -13.45 -11.60 -22.15
N ASP A 366 -13.59 -10.88 -23.24
CA ASP A 366 -14.45 -11.26 -24.38
C ASP A 366 -13.66 -11.17 -25.67
N VAL A 367 -12.93 -12.26 -25.96
CA VAL A 367 -12.10 -12.35 -27.16
C VAL A 367 -12.91 -12.21 -28.46
N LYS A 368 -14.18 -12.63 -28.47
CA LYS A 368 -15.02 -12.46 -29.65
C LYS A 368 -15.28 -10.98 -29.94
N THR A 369 -15.78 -10.27 -28.96
CA THR A 369 -16.01 -8.81 -29.07
C THR A 369 -14.71 -8.07 -29.29
N ALA A 370 -13.59 -8.49 -28.69
CA ALA A 370 -12.28 -7.90 -28.93
C ALA A 370 -11.84 -8.02 -30.40
N LYS A 371 -12.03 -9.19 -31.03
CA LYS A 371 -11.74 -9.41 -32.47
C LYS A 371 -12.63 -8.55 -33.37
N GLU A 372 -13.90 -8.38 -33.04
CA GLU A 372 -14.84 -7.53 -33.77
C GLU A 372 -14.40 -6.05 -33.69
N ASN A 373 -14.04 -5.59 -32.50
CA ASN A 373 -13.49 -4.24 -32.29
C ASN A 373 -12.17 -4.06 -33.04
N TRP A 374 -11.27 -5.03 -32.99
CA TRP A 374 -9.99 -4.97 -33.69
C TRP A 374 -10.16 -4.85 -35.22
N LYS A 375 -11.10 -5.61 -35.77
CA LYS A 375 -11.45 -5.50 -37.20
C LYS A 375 -11.94 -4.09 -37.57
N LYS A 376 -12.81 -3.49 -36.76
CA LYS A 376 -13.27 -2.12 -36.94
C LYS A 376 -12.11 -1.13 -36.84
N ALA A 377 -11.26 -1.26 -35.82
CA ALA A 377 -10.09 -0.43 -35.63
C ALA A 377 -9.17 -0.45 -36.84
N LYS A 378 -8.87 -1.63 -37.41
CA LYS A 378 -8.02 -1.75 -38.61
C LYS A 378 -8.65 -1.04 -39.81
N GLN A 379 -9.98 -1.13 -40.00
CA GLN A 379 -10.71 -0.43 -41.08
C GLN A 379 -10.61 1.08 -40.90
N GLU A 380 -10.82 1.59 -39.70
CA GLU A 380 -10.77 3.02 -39.40
C GLU A 380 -9.34 3.58 -39.45
N LEU A 381 -8.33 2.78 -39.13
CA LEU A 381 -6.92 3.14 -39.23
C LEU A 381 -6.35 2.98 -40.66
N GLY A 382 -7.08 2.29 -41.54
CA GLY A 382 -6.64 2.06 -42.93
C GLY A 382 -5.42 1.13 -43.04
N THR A 383 -5.24 0.20 -42.09
CA THR A 383 -4.09 -0.72 -42.08
C THR A 383 -4.48 -2.10 -41.53
N ASP A 384 -3.85 -3.14 -42.11
CA ASP A 384 -4.01 -4.52 -41.62
C ASP A 384 -2.92 -4.94 -40.63
N LYS A 385 -1.86 -4.13 -40.46
CA LYS A 385 -0.74 -4.41 -39.57
C LYS A 385 -0.50 -3.23 -38.65
N VAL A 386 -0.44 -3.52 -37.37
CA VAL A 386 -0.16 -2.57 -36.30
C VAL A 386 0.99 -3.07 -35.45
N THR A 387 1.95 -2.20 -35.21
CA THR A 387 3.02 -2.47 -34.23
C THR A 387 2.84 -1.50 -33.08
N ILE A 388 2.89 -2.01 -31.84
CA ILE A 388 2.72 -1.20 -30.65
C ILE A 388 3.77 -1.59 -29.58
N GLU A 389 4.25 -0.60 -28.83
CA GLU A 389 5.23 -0.78 -27.78
C GLU A 389 4.52 -0.98 -26.42
N LEU A 390 4.97 -1.99 -25.65
CA LEU A 390 4.52 -2.24 -24.28
C LEU A 390 5.67 -1.95 -23.31
N LEU A 391 5.57 -0.82 -22.61
CA LEU A 391 6.51 -0.38 -21.59
C LEU A 391 6.27 -1.16 -20.28
N THR A 392 7.32 -1.83 -19.79
CA THR A 392 7.29 -2.63 -18.56
C THR A 392 8.46 -2.27 -17.65
N SER A 393 8.39 -2.68 -16.37
CA SER A 393 9.59 -2.77 -15.53
C SER A 393 10.50 -3.92 -15.98
N ASP A 394 11.76 -3.90 -15.57
CA ASP A 394 12.77 -4.92 -15.95
C ASP A 394 12.92 -6.07 -14.94
N ASN A 395 12.11 -6.08 -13.86
CA ASN A 395 12.12 -7.18 -12.88
C ASN A 395 11.51 -8.47 -13.46
N ALA A 396 11.78 -9.59 -12.80
CA ALA A 396 11.40 -10.92 -13.29
C ALA A 396 9.87 -11.09 -13.48
N LEU A 397 9.05 -10.56 -12.57
CA LEU A 397 7.59 -10.64 -12.68
C LEU A 397 7.08 -9.78 -13.83
N ALA A 398 7.57 -8.55 -13.96
CA ALA A 398 7.18 -7.65 -15.05
C ALA A 398 7.54 -8.20 -16.44
N LYS A 399 8.68 -8.89 -16.56
CA LYS A 399 9.06 -9.61 -17.81
C LYS A 399 8.05 -10.71 -18.15
N LYS A 400 7.73 -11.59 -17.19
CA LYS A 400 6.70 -12.64 -17.36
C LYS A 400 5.35 -12.04 -17.73
N THR A 401 4.96 -10.95 -17.06
CA THR A 401 3.72 -10.22 -17.36
C THR A 401 3.71 -9.68 -18.78
N GLY A 402 4.78 -9.03 -19.21
CA GLY A 402 4.91 -8.49 -20.56
C GLY A 402 4.84 -9.59 -21.64
N GLU A 403 5.52 -10.70 -21.42
CA GLU A 403 5.50 -11.85 -22.33
C GLU A 403 4.10 -12.48 -22.42
N TYR A 404 3.42 -12.63 -21.29
CA TYR A 404 2.04 -13.15 -21.25
C TYR A 404 1.09 -12.23 -22.03
N LEU A 405 1.11 -10.92 -21.73
CA LEU A 405 0.25 -9.94 -22.40
C LEU A 405 0.52 -9.87 -23.91
N LYS A 406 1.80 -9.84 -24.31
CA LYS A 406 2.20 -9.91 -25.72
C LYS A 406 1.61 -11.16 -26.39
N GLY A 407 1.76 -12.32 -25.75
CA GLY A 407 1.24 -13.58 -26.31
C GLY A 407 -0.28 -13.59 -26.49
N GLU A 408 -1.04 -13.11 -25.50
CA GLU A 408 -2.50 -13.06 -25.60
C GLU A 408 -2.98 -12.01 -26.63
N LEU A 409 -2.34 -10.84 -26.67
CA LEU A 409 -2.70 -9.77 -27.62
C LEU A 409 -2.39 -10.19 -29.06
N GLU A 410 -1.22 -10.71 -29.38
CA GLU A 410 -0.81 -11.14 -30.72
C GLU A 410 -1.63 -12.36 -31.21
N LYS A 411 -1.96 -13.29 -30.31
CA LYS A 411 -2.80 -14.47 -30.61
C LYS A 411 -4.24 -14.08 -30.96
N ASN A 412 -4.81 -13.07 -30.28
CA ASN A 412 -6.22 -12.74 -30.37
C ASN A 412 -6.51 -11.58 -31.33
N LEU A 413 -5.53 -10.69 -31.60
CA LEU A 413 -5.67 -9.50 -32.44
C LEU A 413 -4.81 -9.63 -33.71
N ASP A 414 -5.39 -10.23 -34.74
CA ASP A 414 -4.71 -10.52 -36.00
C ASP A 414 -4.04 -9.28 -36.61
N GLY A 415 -2.77 -9.40 -37.01
CA GLY A 415 -1.97 -8.29 -37.55
C GLY A 415 -1.36 -7.36 -36.51
N LEU A 416 -1.58 -7.60 -35.20
CA LEU A 416 -0.88 -6.88 -34.14
C LEU A 416 0.48 -7.49 -33.85
N THR A 417 1.49 -6.63 -33.68
CA THR A 417 2.82 -6.97 -33.16
C THR A 417 3.09 -6.13 -31.93
N VAL A 418 3.44 -6.76 -30.80
CA VAL A 418 3.76 -6.08 -29.55
C VAL A 418 5.26 -6.14 -29.29
N ASN A 419 5.90 -4.98 -29.20
CA ASN A 419 7.31 -4.85 -28.85
C ASN A 419 7.47 -4.55 -27.36
N LEU A 420 8.12 -5.45 -26.62
CA LEU A 420 8.37 -5.22 -25.19
C LEU A 420 9.51 -4.20 -25.00
N LYS A 421 9.28 -3.22 -24.11
CA LYS A 421 10.28 -2.20 -23.70
C LYS A 421 10.50 -2.26 -22.19
N PRO A 422 11.29 -3.23 -21.70
CA PRO A 422 11.61 -3.30 -20.28
C PRO A 422 12.56 -2.16 -19.89
N GLN A 423 12.26 -1.50 -18.75
CA GLN A 423 13.05 -0.40 -18.22
C GLN A 423 13.21 -0.55 -16.69
N PRO A 424 14.33 -0.08 -16.10
CA PRO A 424 14.40 0.07 -14.66
C PRO A 424 13.22 0.90 -14.13
N ARG A 425 12.64 0.51 -12.98
CA ARG A 425 11.37 1.12 -12.46
C ARG A 425 11.39 2.64 -12.47
N LYS A 426 12.50 3.27 -12.05
CA LYS A 426 12.65 4.74 -12.06
C LYS A 426 12.53 5.32 -13.47
N GLN A 427 13.11 4.66 -14.46
CA GLN A 427 13.05 5.09 -15.86
C GLN A 427 11.65 4.85 -16.46
N GLN A 428 11.04 3.70 -16.15
CA GLN A 428 9.65 3.41 -16.55
C GLN A 428 8.71 4.51 -16.04
N LEU A 429 8.81 4.87 -14.76
CA LEU A 429 7.98 5.94 -14.18
C LEU A 429 8.21 7.29 -14.89
N LYS A 430 9.48 7.64 -15.18
CA LYS A 430 9.80 8.86 -15.91
C LYS A 430 9.16 8.89 -17.30
N LEU A 431 9.16 7.78 -18.04
CA LEU A 431 8.53 7.66 -19.34
C LEU A 431 7.00 7.78 -19.27
N LEU A 432 6.38 7.15 -18.27
CA LEU A 432 4.93 7.31 -18.01
C LEU A 432 4.58 8.77 -17.73
N LEU A 433 5.29 9.42 -16.82
CA LEU A 433 5.06 10.83 -16.45
C LEU A 433 5.26 11.80 -17.63
N SER A 434 6.24 11.55 -18.48
CA SER A 434 6.48 12.39 -19.68
C SER A 434 5.52 12.11 -20.84
N GLY A 435 4.76 10.99 -20.77
CA GLY A 435 3.90 10.54 -21.87
C GLY A 435 4.68 9.94 -23.05
N ASP A 436 5.93 9.50 -22.83
CA ASP A 436 6.79 8.86 -23.83
C ASP A 436 6.66 7.33 -23.76
N TYR A 437 5.47 6.86 -24.06
CA TYR A 437 5.09 5.45 -24.13
C TYR A 437 3.83 5.30 -25.00
N GLU A 438 3.56 4.08 -25.46
CA GLU A 438 2.32 3.74 -26.15
C GLU A 438 1.38 2.97 -25.21
N ILE A 439 1.70 1.73 -24.84
CA ILE A 439 1.04 1.02 -23.75
C ILE A 439 2.01 0.94 -22.56
N GLY A 440 1.54 1.20 -21.34
CA GLY A 440 2.36 1.08 -20.13
C GLY A 440 1.68 0.21 -19.08
N ILE A 441 2.42 -0.71 -18.46
CA ILE A 441 1.95 -1.40 -17.24
C ILE A 441 2.12 -0.46 -16.07
N ASP A 442 1.03 -0.17 -15.36
CA ASP A 442 1.03 0.66 -14.16
C ASP A 442 0.06 0.11 -13.12
N GLY A 443 0.06 0.70 -11.93
CA GLY A 443 -0.81 0.32 -10.84
C GLY A 443 -1.11 1.48 -9.91
N TRP A 444 -2.19 1.35 -9.15
CA TRP A 444 -2.58 2.31 -8.15
C TRP A 444 -3.02 1.61 -6.87
N GLY A 445 -2.51 2.08 -5.73
CA GLY A 445 -3.03 1.80 -4.41
C GLY A 445 -3.74 3.04 -3.86
N PRO A 446 -4.77 2.89 -3.04
CA PRO A 446 -5.49 4.05 -2.52
C PRO A 446 -4.65 4.81 -1.47
N ASP A 447 -4.79 6.13 -1.44
CA ASP A 447 -4.21 6.97 -0.38
C ASP A 447 -5.19 7.16 0.78
N PHE A 448 -6.48 6.95 0.53
CA PHE A 448 -7.58 7.07 1.51
C PHE A 448 -8.78 6.21 1.09
N ALA A 449 -9.68 5.91 2.04
CA ALA A 449 -10.81 5.00 1.87
C ALA A 449 -11.99 5.65 1.10
N ASP A 450 -11.79 5.97 -0.18
CA ASP A 450 -12.85 6.53 -1.04
C ASP A 450 -12.61 6.19 -2.51
N PRO A 451 -13.67 5.84 -3.31
CA PRO A 451 -13.52 5.49 -4.73
C PRO A 451 -12.84 6.58 -5.58
N ILE A 452 -12.95 7.84 -5.16
CA ILE A 452 -12.39 8.98 -5.89
C ILE A 452 -10.87 8.87 -6.06
N THR A 453 -10.15 8.17 -5.15
CA THR A 453 -8.69 7.97 -5.25
C THR A 453 -8.28 7.24 -6.53
N PHE A 454 -9.17 6.39 -7.08
CA PHE A 454 -8.96 5.68 -8.34
C PHE A 454 -9.49 6.44 -9.55
N LEU A 455 -10.59 7.18 -9.37
CA LEU A 455 -11.30 7.81 -10.50
C LEU A 455 -10.75 9.20 -10.84
N ASP A 456 -10.25 9.95 -9.87
CA ASP A 456 -9.67 11.28 -10.11
C ASP A 456 -8.38 11.24 -10.96
N LEU A 457 -7.77 10.06 -11.09
CA LEU A 457 -6.56 9.85 -11.90
C LEU A 457 -6.77 10.19 -13.39
N PHE A 458 -7.99 10.05 -13.91
CA PHE A 458 -8.30 10.09 -15.33
C PHE A 458 -9.07 11.35 -15.76
N THR A 459 -9.31 12.31 -14.85
CA THR A 459 -9.89 13.61 -15.27
C THR A 459 -8.92 14.36 -16.18
N THR A 460 -9.46 15.13 -17.12
CA THR A 460 -8.68 15.83 -18.15
C THR A 460 -7.51 16.64 -17.56
N ASP A 461 -7.73 17.31 -16.42
CA ASP A 461 -6.76 18.17 -15.77
C ASP A 461 -5.93 17.47 -14.67
N SER A 462 -6.12 16.17 -14.46
CA SER A 462 -5.36 15.42 -13.45
C SER A 462 -3.89 15.35 -13.80
N ALA A 463 -3.04 15.63 -12.83
CA ALA A 463 -1.58 15.43 -12.95
C ALA A 463 -1.19 13.96 -13.20
N TYR A 464 -2.08 13.02 -12.87
CA TYR A 464 -1.90 11.58 -13.07
C TYR A 464 -2.52 11.05 -14.37
N ASN A 465 -3.19 11.90 -15.16
CA ASN A 465 -3.74 11.52 -16.46
C ASN A 465 -2.64 11.44 -17.53
N PHE A 466 -1.80 10.43 -17.41
CA PHE A 466 -0.70 10.18 -18.36
C PHE A 466 -1.22 9.70 -19.71
N ASP A 467 -2.41 9.09 -19.73
CA ASP A 467 -3.07 8.51 -20.90
C ASP A 467 -3.65 9.58 -21.86
N LYS A 468 -3.73 10.82 -21.39
CA LYS A 468 -4.35 11.95 -22.11
C LYS A 468 -5.80 11.69 -22.52
N TYR A 469 -6.50 10.90 -21.70
CA TYR A 469 -7.94 10.73 -21.79
C TYR A 469 -8.65 12.06 -21.53
N SER A 470 -9.73 12.33 -22.24
CA SER A 470 -10.57 13.51 -22.02
C SER A 470 -12.01 13.17 -22.38
N ASN A 471 -12.90 13.27 -21.40
CA ASN A 471 -14.33 13.09 -21.59
C ASN A 471 -15.07 14.05 -20.66
N LYS A 472 -15.81 14.98 -21.25
CA LYS A 472 -16.50 16.05 -20.53
C LYS A 472 -17.51 15.52 -19.51
N GLU A 473 -18.28 14.48 -19.84
CA GLU A 473 -19.28 13.89 -18.94
C GLU A 473 -18.59 13.22 -17.74
N TYR A 474 -17.48 12.51 -17.98
CA TYR A 474 -16.64 11.96 -16.94
C TYR A 474 -16.12 13.03 -15.98
N ASP A 475 -15.53 14.08 -16.54
CA ASP A 475 -14.96 15.20 -15.77
C ASP A 475 -16.04 15.90 -14.92
N GLU A 476 -17.24 16.12 -15.48
CA GLU A 476 -18.36 16.72 -14.77
C GLU A 476 -18.85 15.84 -13.61
N LEU A 477 -18.93 14.52 -13.80
CA LEU A 477 -19.35 13.58 -12.73
C LEU A 477 -18.33 13.56 -11.60
N ILE A 478 -17.04 13.48 -11.91
CA ILE A 478 -15.98 13.51 -10.90
C ILE A 478 -15.93 14.86 -10.20
N HIS A 479 -16.06 15.96 -10.94
CA HIS A 479 -16.12 17.30 -10.35
C HIS A 479 -17.30 17.42 -9.37
N LYS A 480 -18.52 17.05 -9.79
CA LYS A 480 -19.71 17.04 -8.92
C LYS A 480 -19.52 16.17 -7.68
N ALA A 481 -18.92 14.98 -7.83
CA ALA A 481 -18.63 14.10 -6.70
C ALA A 481 -17.65 14.74 -5.69
N LYS A 482 -16.77 15.63 -6.15
CA LYS A 482 -15.82 16.37 -5.30
C LYS A 482 -16.40 17.67 -4.74
N THR A 483 -17.47 18.23 -5.32
CA THR A 483 -18.03 19.55 -4.98
C THR A 483 -19.50 19.46 -4.59
N ASP A 484 -20.41 19.60 -5.55
CA ASP A 484 -21.85 19.78 -5.34
C ASP A 484 -22.50 18.61 -4.60
N LEU A 485 -22.02 17.39 -4.84
CA LEU A 485 -22.52 16.16 -4.24
C LEU A 485 -21.72 15.72 -3.00
N ALA A 486 -20.69 16.44 -2.61
CA ALA A 486 -19.82 16.05 -1.49
C ALA A 486 -20.57 15.90 -0.15
N GLY A 487 -21.68 16.63 0.01
CA GLY A 487 -22.56 16.52 1.18
C GLY A 487 -23.64 15.44 1.07
N ASP A 488 -23.94 14.94 -0.14
CA ASP A 488 -24.93 13.88 -0.41
C ASP A 488 -24.19 12.59 -0.80
N GLU A 489 -23.91 11.76 0.20
CA GLU A 489 -23.11 10.54 0.03
C GLU A 489 -23.71 9.58 -1.02
N LYS A 490 -25.04 9.48 -1.10
CA LYS A 490 -25.73 8.59 -2.05
C LYS A 490 -25.61 9.09 -3.49
N ALA A 491 -25.95 10.34 -3.72
CA ALA A 491 -25.84 10.95 -5.06
C ALA A 491 -24.39 10.96 -5.55
N ARG A 492 -23.45 11.23 -4.63
CA ARG A 492 -22.01 11.18 -4.88
C ARG A 492 -21.56 9.80 -5.31
N PHE A 493 -22.01 8.77 -4.59
CA PHE A 493 -21.64 7.37 -4.86
C PHE A 493 -22.17 6.93 -6.24
N GLU A 494 -23.41 7.31 -6.60
CA GLU A 494 -23.97 7.05 -7.93
C GLU A 494 -23.20 7.77 -9.03
N ALA A 495 -22.78 9.03 -8.83
CA ALA A 495 -21.98 9.77 -9.80
C ALA A 495 -20.63 9.07 -10.06
N MET A 496 -19.97 8.57 -9.02
CA MET A 496 -18.73 7.82 -9.17
C MET A 496 -18.92 6.48 -9.88
N LYS A 497 -20.02 5.75 -9.61
CA LYS A 497 -20.36 4.51 -10.36
C LYS A 497 -20.58 4.79 -11.84
N GLN A 498 -21.25 5.88 -12.17
CA GLN A 498 -21.50 6.28 -13.55
C GLN A 498 -20.20 6.72 -14.24
N ALA A 499 -19.37 7.50 -13.58
CA ALA A 499 -18.06 7.90 -14.10
C ALA A 499 -17.18 6.67 -14.44
N GLU A 500 -17.12 5.67 -13.55
CA GLU A 500 -16.37 4.45 -13.83
C GLU A 500 -16.90 3.70 -15.07
N LYS A 501 -18.22 3.64 -15.25
CA LYS A 501 -18.81 3.03 -16.46
C LYS A 501 -18.37 3.75 -17.73
N ILE A 502 -18.41 5.08 -17.75
CA ILE A 502 -17.95 5.89 -18.89
C ILE A 502 -16.48 5.61 -19.19
N LEU A 503 -15.62 5.67 -18.18
CA LEU A 503 -14.18 5.43 -18.30
C LEU A 503 -13.87 4.08 -18.99
N LEU A 504 -14.56 3.03 -18.57
CA LEU A 504 -14.34 1.68 -19.08
C LEU A 504 -15.05 1.40 -20.40
N GLN A 505 -16.21 2.02 -20.67
CA GLN A 505 -16.89 1.97 -21.96
C GLN A 505 -16.10 2.69 -23.06
N ASP A 506 -15.39 3.75 -22.71
CA ASP A 506 -14.47 4.44 -23.62
C ASP A 506 -13.17 3.66 -23.85
N GLY A 507 -12.93 2.59 -23.09
CA GLY A 507 -11.68 1.85 -23.12
C GLY A 507 -10.48 2.73 -22.73
N ALA A 508 -10.70 3.75 -21.91
CA ALA A 508 -9.66 4.72 -21.56
C ALA A 508 -8.46 4.07 -20.86
N VAL A 509 -8.72 3.01 -20.11
CA VAL A 509 -7.76 2.22 -19.36
C VAL A 509 -8.16 0.75 -19.44
N ALA A 510 -7.19 -0.18 -19.31
CA ALA A 510 -7.47 -1.61 -19.29
C ALA A 510 -7.09 -2.23 -17.93
N PRO A 511 -8.02 -2.33 -16.96
CA PRO A 511 -7.77 -2.99 -15.69
C PRO A 511 -7.40 -4.46 -15.91
N LEU A 512 -6.32 -4.91 -15.24
CA LEU A 512 -5.80 -6.27 -15.36
C LEU A 512 -6.22 -7.13 -14.18
N TYR A 513 -5.80 -6.74 -12.99
CA TYR A 513 -6.08 -7.49 -11.77
C TYR A 513 -6.09 -6.60 -10.53
N GLN A 514 -6.88 -7.01 -9.57
CA GLN A 514 -6.80 -6.56 -8.20
C GLN A 514 -5.71 -7.35 -7.50
N GLN A 515 -4.82 -6.66 -6.82
CA GLN A 515 -3.69 -7.28 -6.12
C GLN A 515 -4.16 -8.28 -5.07
N GLY A 516 -3.31 -9.23 -4.77
CA GLY A 516 -3.52 -10.21 -3.74
C GLY A 516 -2.22 -10.60 -3.07
N ARG A 517 -2.35 -11.22 -1.92
CA ARG A 517 -1.21 -11.71 -1.14
C ARG A 517 -1.50 -13.09 -0.57
N SER A 518 -0.60 -14.03 -0.84
CA SER A 518 -0.54 -15.31 -0.16
C SER A 518 0.52 -15.24 0.93
N TYR A 519 0.24 -15.82 2.09
CA TYR A 519 1.16 -15.79 3.23
C TYR A 519 0.95 -16.98 4.16
N LEU A 520 1.97 -17.29 4.94
CA LEU A 520 1.88 -18.18 6.09
C LEU A 520 1.86 -17.34 7.36
N GLN A 521 0.99 -17.69 8.30
CA GLN A 521 0.88 -17.05 9.60
C GLN A 521 0.55 -18.06 10.66
N ARG A 522 1.37 -18.13 11.72
CA ARG A 522 1.14 -19.02 12.86
C ARG A 522 -0.26 -18.84 13.41
N SER A 523 -0.91 -19.94 13.75
CA SER A 523 -2.32 -19.96 14.18
C SER A 523 -2.55 -19.24 15.52
N PHE A 524 -1.50 -19.10 16.34
CA PHE A 524 -1.54 -18.41 17.61
C PHE A 524 -1.57 -16.88 17.49
N ILE A 525 -1.27 -16.28 16.33
CA ILE A 525 -1.40 -14.83 16.12
C ILE A 525 -2.86 -14.50 15.82
N LYS A 526 -3.50 -13.76 16.72
CA LYS A 526 -4.89 -13.29 16.59
C LYS A 526 -4.95 -11.76 16.65
N GLY A 527 -6.03 -11.19 16.13
CA GLY A 527 -6.27 -9.74 16.21
C GLY A 527 -5.30 -8.87 15.42
N LEU A 528 -4.49 -9.45 14.49
CA LEU A 528 -3.64 -8.67 13.61
C LEU A 528 -4.51 -7.93 12.58
N VAL A 529 -4.59 -6.62 12.73
CA VAL A 529 -5.29 -5.77 11.77
C VAL A 529 -4.38 -5.46 10.59
N THR A 530 -4.83 -5.80 9.40
CA THR A 530 -4.18 -5.42 8.14
C THR A 530 -4.92 -4.28 7.50
N THR A 531 -4.18 -3.29 7.03
CA THR A 531 -4.70 -2.10 6.38
C THR A 531 -4.12 -1.97 4.97
N ASP A 532 -4.82 -1.26 4.11
CA ASP A 532 -4.50 -1.24 2.69
C ASP A 532 -3.77 0.05 2.24
N PHE A 533 -3.57 1.01 3.16
CA PHE A 533 -2.84 2.26 2.89
C PHE A 533 -2.24 2.84 4.17
N GLY A 534 -1.20 3.65 4.02
CA GLY A 534 -0.50 4.35 5.11
C GLY A 534 0.17 3.42 6.14
N GLY A 535 0.64 2.26 5.71
CA GLY A 535 1.20 1.17 6.53
C GLY A 535 0.34 -0.08 6.47
N GLU A 536 0.93 -1.27 6.55
CA GLU A 536 0.23 -2.55 6.31
C GLU A 536 -0.39 -3.12 7.58
N PHE A 537 0.27 -2.98 8.74
CA PHE A 537 -0.13 -3.66 9.98
C PHE A 537 -0.35 -2.69 11.13
N ASN A 538 -1.45 -2.91 11.86
CA ASN A 538 -1.68 -2.31 13.17
C ASN A 538 -1.70 -3.42 14.22
N TYR A 539 -0.70 -3.43 15.10
CA TYR A 539 -0.49 -4.46 16.10
C TYR A 539 -1.21 -4.20 17.43
N LYS A 540 -1.90 -3.06 17.59
CA LYS A 540 -2.56 -2.66 18.84
C LYS A 540 -3.44 -3.76 19.43
N TRP A 541 -4.18 -4.48 18.59
CA TRP A 541 -5.13 -5.53 19.00
C TRP A 541 -4.58 -6.95 18.85
N THR A 542 -3.31 -7.07 18.45
CA THR A 542 -2.69 -8.38 18.24
C THR A 542 -2.38 -9.05 19.58
N GLU A 543 -2.66 -10.35 19.65
CA GLU A 543 -2.33 -11.18 20.80
C GLU A 543 -1.83 -12.56 20.39
N VAL A 544 -1.07 -13.21 21.28
CA VAL A 544 -0.68 -14.60 21.17
C VAL A 544 -1.65 -15.44 22.01
N THR A 545 -2.36 -16.36 21.35
CA THR A 545 -3.28 -17.30 22.01
C THR A 545 -2.68 -18.71 22.05
N LYS A 546 -2.90 -19.45 23.15
CA LYS A 546 -2.46 -20.85 23.30
C LYS A 546 -3.44 -21.82 22.65
#